data_02471eb1e860a06a95072faf1c67393f
#
_entry.id   02471eb1e860a06a95072faf1c67393f
#
_cell.length_a   1.000
_cell.length_b   1.000
_cell.length_c   1.000
_cell.angle_alpha   90.00
_cell.angle_beta   90.00
_cell.angle_gamma   90.00
#
_symmetry.space_group_name_H-M   'P 1'
#
loop_
_entity.id
_entity.type
_entity.pdbx_description
1 polymer ?
#
loop_
_entity_poly.entity_id
_entity_poly.type
_entity_poly.pdbx_seq_one_letter_code
_entity_poly.pdbx_strand_id
1 'polypeptide(L)'
;MHDNGSDSTLYLFWHDPDAAAPAEFDLHGDAHPMDDGMWLIRSELTRSKLYHRLKWQLPDDTSIMLAPLFDDPAGWPKFKGMAEGALAWLRGS
;
A
#
# COMPACT_ATOMS: atom_id res chain seq x y z
N MET A 1 -24.66 -2.36 -5.77
CA MET A 1 -24.29 -2.57 -5.38
C MET A 1 -23.76 -2.49 -5.31
N HIS A 2 -23.21 -2.50 -5.00
CA HIS A 2 -22.67 -2.57 -4.78
C HIS A 2 -22.02 -2.86 -4.41
N ASP A 3 -21.70 -2.76 -4.15
CA ASP A 3 -21.00 -3.03 -3.69
C ASP A 3 -20.40 -3.44 -3.46
N ASN A 4 -20.40 -3.56 -3.63
CA ASN A 4 -19.70 -4.43 -3.35
C ASN A 4 -18.93 -4.38 -2.42
N GLY A 5 -19.09 -4.56 -1.80
CA GLY A 5 -18.36 -4.71 -0.62
C GLY A 5 -17.04 -4.08 -0.53
N SER A 6 -16.74 -3.25 -1.39
CA SER A 6 -15.42 -2.73 -1.29
C SER A 6 -15.42 -1.40 -0.60
N ASP A 7 -15.42 -1.50 0.71
CA ASP A 7 -15.06 -0.37 1.53
C ASP A 7 -13.56 -0.17 1.59
N SER A 8 -12.81 -0.88 0.76
CA SER A 8 -11.36 -0.74 0.75
C SER A 8 -10.93 0.55 0.08
N THR A 9 -9.86 1.13 0.59
CA THR A 9 -9.22 2.31 0.04
C THR A 9 -7.87 1.91 -0.52
N LEU A 10 -7.50 2.48 -1.66
CA LEU A 10 -6.17 2.27 -2.22
C LEU A 10 -5.21 3.25 -1.56
N TYR A 11 -4.09 2.72 -1.07
CA TYR A 11 -3.06 3.52 -0.42
C TYR A 11 -1.73 3.31 -1.12
N LEU A 12 -0.92 4.36 -1.13
CA LEU A 12 0.51 4.25 -1.43
C LEU A 12 1.25 4.29 -0.10
N PHE A 13 2.01 3.24 0.19
CA PHE A 13 2.80 3.12 1.41
C PHE A 13 4.28 3.08 1.08
N TRP A 14 5.06 3.86 1.80
CA TRP A 14 6.51 3.86 1.68
C TRP A 14 7.13 3.85 3.07
N HIS A 15 8.20 3.08 3.22
CA HIS A 15 9.07 3.17 4.38
C HIS A 15 10.51 3.21 3.90
N ASP A 16 11.40 3.71 4.75
CA ASP A 16 12.83 3.72 4.44
C ASP A 16 13.26 2.29 4.10
N PRO A 17 13.77 2.04 2.89
CA PRO A 17 14.14 0.67 2.50
C PRO A 17 15.31 0.11 3.31
N ASP A 18 16.09 0.95 3.99
CA ASP A 18 17.16 0.51 4.86
C ASP A 18 16.66 0.07 6.24
N ALA A 19 15.37 0.28 6.53
CA ALA A 19 14.81 -0.12 7.81
C ALA A 19 14.67 -1.65 7.88
N ALA A 20 14.84 -2.19 9.09
CA ALA A 20 14.70 -3.62 9.34
C ALA A 20 13.24 -3.99 9.42
N ALA A 21 12.60 -4.19 8.27
CA ALA A 21 11.21 -4.63 8.23
C ALA A 21 11.12 -6.13 8.60
N PRO A 22 10.02 -6.55 9.26
CA PRO A 22 9.85 -7.96 9.58
C PRO A 22 9.70 -8.80 8.32
N ALA A 23 10.12 -10.06 8.37
CA ALA A 23 10.01 -10.98 7.24
C ALA A 23 8.56 -11.18 6.82
N GLU A 24 7.64 -11.14 7.77
CA GLU A 24 6.21 -11.26 7.51
C GLU A 24 5.51 -9.94 7.84
N PHE A 25 5.78 -8.95 7.01
CA PHE A 25 5.18 -7.63 7.19
C PHE A 25 3.69 -7.70 6.88
N ASP A 26 2.86 -7.44 7.89
CA ASP A 26 1.41 -7.46 7.71
C ASP A 26 0.96 -6.11 7.15
N LEU A 27 0.55 -6.10 5.89
CA LEU A 27 0.10 -4.88 5.22
C LEU A 27 -1.40 -4.64 5.38
N HIS A 28 -2.10 -5.51 6.11
CA HIS A 28 -3.52 -5.35 6.50
C HIS A 28 -4.45 -5.17 5.30
N GLY A 29 -4.15 -5.84 4.21
CA GLY A 29 -4.98 -5.79 3.01
C GLY A 29 -4.31 -6.48 1.86
N ASP A 30 -4.92 -6.36 0.69
CA ASP A 30 -4.34 -6.86 -0.54
C ASP A 30 -3.27 -5.87 -1.00
N ALA A 31 -2.05 -6.32 -1.18
CA ALA A 31 -0.93 -5.43 -1.46
C ALA A 31 -0.07 -5.93 -2.61
N HIS A 32 0.56 -4.99 -3.29
CA HIS A 32 1.49 -5.30 -4.38
C HIS A 32 2.76 -4.45 -4.21
N PRO A 33 3.93 -5.08 -4.24
CA PRO A 33 5.18 -4.31 -4.11
C PRO A 33 5.43 -3.43 -5.33
N MET A 34 5.87 -2.21 -5.08
CA MET A 34 6.19 -1.26 -6.14
C MET A 34 7.70 -1.05 -6.28
N ASP A 35 8.41 -1.10 -5.16
CA ASP A 35 9.86 -0.93 -5.11
C ASP A 35 10.31 -1.33 -3.71
N ASP A 36 11.61 -1.26 -3.44
CA ASP A 36 12.11 -1.50 -2.10
C ASP A 36 11.45 -0.51 -1.13
N GLY A 37 10.74 -1.05 -0.15
CA GLY A 37 10.05 -0.23 0.83
C GLY A 37 8.79 0.47 0.32
N MET A 38 8.35 0.21 -0.90
CA MET A 38 7.17 0.87 -1.46
C MET A 38 6.12 -0.14 -1.89
N TRP A 39 4.87 0.12 -1.54
CA TRP A 39 3.75 -0.80 -1.75
C TRP A 39 2.50 -0.05 -2.15
N LEU A 40 1.65 -0.69 -2.96
CA LEU A 40 0.25 -0.32 -3.08
C LEU A 40 -0.56 -1.27 -2.21
N ILE A 41 -1.51 -0.73 -1.46
CA ILE A 41 -2.31 -1.52 -0.52
C ILE A 41 -3.79 -1.16 -0.71
N ARG A 42 -4.64 -2.17 -0.87
CA ARG A 42 -6.09 -1.99 -0.74
C ARG A 42 -6.51 -2.53 0.62
N SER A 43 -6.92 -1.65 1.51
CA SER A 43 -7.27 -1.99 2.89
C SER A 43 -8.60 -1.40 3.29
N GLU A 44 -9.32 -2.10 4.14
CA GLU A 44 -10.56 -1.61 4.72
C GLU A 44 -10.32 -0.69 5.90
N LEU A 45 -9.08 -0.62 6.37
CA LEU A 45 -8.75 0.26 7.49
C LEU A 45 -8.71 1.71 7.03
N THR A 46 -9.07 2.63 7.94
CA THR A 46 -8.89 4.05 7.69
C THR A 46 -7.40 4.37 7.60
N ARG A 47 -7.09 5.52 7.01
CA ARG A 47 -5.69 5.95 6.89
C ARG A 47 -4.98 5.98 8.24
N SER A 48 -5.63 6.52 9.26
CA SER A 48 -5.03 6.62 10.58
C SER A 48 -4.76 5.24 11.19
N LYS A 49 -5.74 4.34 11.11
CA LYS A 49 -5.57 2.99 11.65
C LYS A 49 -4.50 2.22 10.90
N LEU A 50 -4.52 2.28 9.58
CA LEU A 50 -3.52 1.58 8.78
C LEU A 50 -2.12 2.12 9.07
N TYR A 51 -1.99 3.45 9.15
CA TYR A 51 -0.73 4.09 9.47
C TYR A 51 -0.14 3.54 10.78
N HIS A 52 -0.95 3.50 11.84
CA HIS A 52 -0.45 3.02 13.13
C HIS A 52 -0.10 1.52 13.10
N ARG A 53 -0.91 0.72 12.41
CA ARG A 53 -0.65 -0.72 12.29
C ARG A 53 0.65 -1.01 11.53
N LEU A 54 0.94 -0.23 10.51
CA LEU A 54 2.18 -0.37 9.75
C LEU A 54 3.37 0.15 10.55
N LYS A 55 3.21 1.31 11.18
CA LYS A 55 4.27 1.95 11.95
C LYS A 55 4.76 1.04 13.09
N TRP A 56 3.84 0.36 13.76
CA TRP A 56 4.20 -0.47 14.91
C TRP A 56 5.02 -1.70 14.54
N GLN A 57 5.07 -2.08 13.28
CA GLN A 57 5.86 -3.21 12.82
C GLN A 57 7.28 -2.82 12.44
N LEU A 58 7.61 -1.55 12.46
CA LEU A 58 8.91 -1.03 12.05
C LEU A 58 9.63 -0.40 13.22
N PRO A 59 10.97 -0.29 13.16
CA PRO A 59 11.71 0.41 14.22
C PRO A 59 11.20 1.84 14.42
N ASP A 60 11.26 2.34 15.65
CA ASP A 60 10.66 3.63 16.02
C ASP A 60 11.17 4.81 15.21
N ASP A 61 12.41 4.75 14.73
CA ASP A 61 13.02 5.84 13.98
C ASP A 61 12.87 5.69 12.46
N THR A 62 12.04 4.76 12.01
CA THR A 62 11.84 4.54 10.58
C THR A 62 10.98 5.64 9.97
N SER A 63 11.46 6.22 8.88
CA SER A 63 10.63 7.14 8.09
C SER A 63 9.57 6.37 7.31
N ILE A 64 8.33 6.82 7.40
CA ILE A 64 7.22 6.20 6.66
C ILE A 64 6.30 7.27 6.08
N MET A 65 5.57 6.87 5.05
CA MET A 65 4.55 7.71 4.43
C MET A 65 3.38 6.83 4.00
N LEU A 66 2.17 7.30 4.24
CA LEU A 66 0.97 6.62 3.77
C LEU A 66 0.03 7.65 3.18
N ALA A 67 -0.37 7.45 1.93
CA ALA A 67 -1.23 8.39 1.22
C ALA A 67 -2.39 7.65 0.57
N PRO A 68 -3.64 8.10 0.76
CA PRO A 68 -4.76 7.51 0.04
C PRO A 68 -4.74 7.97 -1.42
N LEU A 69 -5.13 7.07 -2.31
CA LEU A 69 -5.23 7.36 -3.73
C LEU A 69 -6.67 7.16 -4.18
N PHE A 70 -7.07 7.88 -5.21
CA PHE A 70 -8.33 7.63 -5.87
C PHE A 70 -8.21 6.32 -6.66
N ASP A 71 -9.01 5.31 -6.30
CA ASP A 71 -8.89 3.98 -6.90
C ASP A 71 -9.66 3.89 -8.21
N ASP A 72 -9.14 4.56 -9.20
CA ASP A 72 -9.67 4.66 -10.54
C ASP A 72 -8.48 4.88 -11.47
N PRO A 73 -8.52 4.45 -12.72
CA PRO A 73 -7.38 4.63 -13.63
C PRO A 73 -6.80 6.03 -13.67
N ALA A 74 -7.64 7.05 -13.51
CA ALA A 74 -7.17 8.44 -13.48
C ALA A 74 -6.42 8.78 -12.19
N GLY A 75 -6.65 8.03 -11.12
CA GLY A 75 -6.01 8.27 -9.82
C GLY A 75 -4.84 7.34 -9.51
N TRP A 76 -4.61 6.33 -10.34
CA TRP A 76 -3.52 5.40 -10.12
C TRP A 76 -2.17 6.04 -10.44
N PRO A 77 -1.09 5.66 -9.75
CA PRO A 77 0.23 6.17 -10.10
C PRO A 77 0.65 5.72 -11.49
N LYS A 78 1.41 6.54 -12.17
CA LYS A 78 2.07 6.14 -13.41
C LYS A 78 3.50 5.76 -13.08
N PHE A 79 3.94 4.64 -13.63
CA PHE A 79 5.28 4.13 -13.36
C PHE A 79 5.81 3.43 -14.61
N LYS A 80 7.13 3.36 -14.69
CA LYS A 80 7.82 2.72 -15.81
C LYS A 80 9.13 2.15 -15.30
N GLY A 81 9.44 0.93 -15.75
CA GLY A 81 10.70 0.29 -15.39
C GLY A 81 10.75 -0.22 -13.96
N MET A 82 9.60 -0.33 -13.32
CA MET A 82 9.49 -0.81 -11.96
C MET A 82 8.12 -1.45 -11.74
N ALA A 83 7.94 -2.10 -10.61
CA ALA A 83 6.64 -2.60 -10.17
C ALA A 83 5.97 -3.51 -11.20
N GLU A 84 6.72 -4.47 -11.72
CA GLU A 84 6.17 -5.42 -12.70
C GLU A 84 4.91 -6.07 -12.15
N GLY A 85 3.86 -6.14 -12.97
CA GLY A 85 2.58 -6.73 -12.57
C GLY A 85 1.65 -5.80 -11.81
N ALA A 86 2.11 -4.61 -11.42
CA ALA A 86 1.29 -3.71 -10.61
C ALA A 86 0.06 -3.22 -11.36
N LEU A 87 0.18 -2.93 -12.65
CA LEU A 87 -0.96 -2.45 -13.41
C LEU A 87 -2.04 -3.53 -13.52
N ALA A 88 -1.65 -4.78 -13.74
CA ALA A 88 -2.60 -5.90 -13.74
C ALA A 88 -3.26 -6.06 -12.37
N TRP A 89 -2.47 -5.93 -11.31
CA TRP A 89 -3.01 -5.97 -9.95
C TRP A 89 -4.02 -4.86 -9.71
N LEU A 90 -3.72 -3.63 -10.13
CA LEU A 90 -4.64 -2.50 -9.99
C LEU A 90 -5.95 -2.74 -10.73
N ARG A 91 -5.88 -3.38 -11.90
CA ARG A 91 -7.06 -3.71 -12.71
C ARG A 91 -7.85 -4.88 -12.14
N GLY A 92 -7.33 -5.58 -11.15
CA GLY A 92 -8.03 -6.69 -10.51
C GLY A 92 -7.94 -8.00 -11.26
N SER A 93 -6.91 -8.18 -12.05
CA SER A 93 -6.76 -9.42 -12.83
C SER A 93 -5.51 -10.18 -12.49
#